data_6d94d70b94750192ff448f5f83e14acc
#
_entry.id   6d94d70b94750192ff448f5f83e14acc
#
_cell.length_a   1.000
_cell.length_b   1.000
_cell.length_c   1.000
_cell.angle_alpha   90.00
_cell.angle_beta   90.00
_cell.angle_gamma   90.00
#
_symmetry.space_group_name_H-M   'P 1'
#
loop_
_entity.id
_entity.type
_entity.pdbx_description
1 polymer ?
#
loop_
_entity_poly.entity_id
_entity_poly.type
_entity_poly.pdbx_seq_one_letter_code
_entity_poly.pdbx_strand_id
1 'polypeptide(L)'
;MRKSTTDEQSPAFQFYANDWISDPNRLKLNLEEQGAYILLYCHCWRGFRIEYDMEILSKMCNCRLDKIKLIFPKIEHLFDKEKDKNGKTYLICKQAEEERKEQKINRKRRSVAGRMGAKKRWSEDNLEEEPPKSKKDKKWK
;
A
#
# COMPACT_ATOMS: atom_id res chain seq x y z
N MET A 1 17.88 -5.74 11.36
CA MET A 1 17.10 -6.86 10.89
C MET A 1 15.64 -6.48 10.76
N ARG A 2 15.03 -6.91 9.71
CA ARG A 2 13.66 -6.53 9.48
C ARG A 2 12.72 -7.48 10.17
N LYS A 3 11.74 -6.94 10.87
CA LYS A 3 10.71 -7.75 11.44
C LYS A 3 9.66 -8.08 10.39
N SER A 4 9.21 -9.28 10.42
CA SER A 4 8.17 -9.70 9.51
C SER A 4 6.95 -10.03 10.34
N THR A 5 5.94 -9.21 10.24
CA THR A 5 4.69 -9.47 10.92
C THR A 5 3.59 -9.49 9.88
N THR A 6 2.52 -10.14 10.24
CA THR A 6 1.38 -10.21 9.34
C THR A 6 0.71 -8.86 9.19
N ASP A 7 0.95 -7.97 10.12
CA ASP A 7 0.31 -6.66 10.07
C ASP A 7 1.13 -5.63 9.33
N GLU A 8 2.37 -5.96 9.00
CA GLU A 8 3.20 -5.02 8.28
C GLU A 8 2.69 -4.86 6.87
N GLN A 9 2.88 -3.66 6.36
CA GLN A 9 2.50 -3.42 4.99
C GLN A 9 3.37 -4.22 4.04
N SER A 10 2.82 -4.49 2.89
CA SER A 10 3.56 -5.12 1.82
C SER A 10 4.75 -4.25 1.42
N PRO A 11 5.86 -4.83 0.96
CA PRO A 11 6.95 -4.03 0.42
C PRO A 11 6.58 -3.33 -0.88
N ALA A 12 5.42 -3.66 -1.44
CA ALA A 12 4.98 -3.08 -2.69
C ALA A 12 3.54 -2.62 -2.57
N PHE A 13 3.18 -1.65 -3.40
CA PHE A 13 1.80 -1.24 -3.53
C PHE A 13 1.41 -1.34 -5.00
N GLN A 14 0.11 -1.47 -5.23
CA GLN A 14 -0.38 -1.55 -6.59
C GLN A 14 -0.48 -0.16 -7.18
N PHE A 15 -0.01 -0.03 -8.41
CA PHE A 15 -0.06 1.23 -9.13
C PHE A 15 -1.02 1.09 -10.29
N TYR A 16 -2.11 1.83 -10.22
CA TYR A 16 -3.15 1.75 -11.25
C TYR A 16 -2.88 2.86 -12.26
N ALA A 17 -2.27 2.49 -13.36
CA ALA A 17 -1.81 3.47 -14.34
C ALA A 17 -2.96 4.29 -14.91
N ASN A 18 -4.11 3.66 -15.16
CA ASN A 18 -5.25 4.39 -15.69
C ASN A 18 -5.74 5.43 -14.72
N ASP A 19 -5.79 5.08 -13.43
CA ASP A 19 -6.22 6.03 -12.42
C ASP A 19 -5.24 7.19 -12.31
N TRP A 20 -3.97 6.89 -12.38
CA TRP A 20 -2.94 7.93 -12.33
C TRP A 20 -3.04 8.89 -13.48
N ILE A 21 -3.20 8.36 -14.70
CA ILE A 21 -3.24 9.18 -15.91
C ILE A 21 -4.46 10.11 -15.91
N SER A 22 -5.59 9.64 -15.40
CA SER A 22 -6.82 10.42 -15.43
C SER A 22 -7.10 11.19 -14.15
N ASP A 23 -6.21 11.11 -13.16
CA ASP A 23 -6.42 11.78 -11.88
C ASP A 23 -6.39 13.30 -12.05
N PRO A 24 -7.48 14.02 -11.70
CA PRO A 24 -7.48 15.47 -11.84
C PRO A 24 -6.40 16.14 -11.02
N ASN A 25 -6.05 15.60 -9.87
CA ASN A 25 -4.99 16.19 -9.06
C ASN A 25 -3.65 16.10 -9.76
N ARG A 26 -3.38 14.96 -10.40
CA ARG A 26 -2.13 14.84 -11.15
C ARG A 26 -2.09 15.75 -12.35
N LEU A 27 -3.23 15.91 -13.02
CA LEU A 27 -3.27 16.72 -14.23
C LEU A 27 -2.93 18.18 -13.96
N LYS A 28 -3.10 18.63 -12.73
CA LYS A 28 -2.77 20.00 -12.36
C LYS A 28 -1.30 20.19 -12.03
N LEU A 29 -0.53 19.12 -11.97
CA LEU A 29 0.87 19.16 -11.58
C LEU A 29 1.76 19.11 -12.80
N ASN A 30 2.89 19.82 -12.72
CA ASN A 30 3.90 19.68 -13.77
C ASN A 30 4.75 18.44 -13.50
N LEU A 31 5.71 18.19 -14.37
CA LEU A 31 6.49 16.98 -14.31
C LEU A 31 7.29 16.87 -13.02
N GLU A 32 7.89 17.97 -12.59
CA GLU A 32 8.67 17.97 -11.36
C GLU A 32 7.80 17.71 -10.14
N GLU A 33 6.62 18.32 -10.13
CA GLU A 33 5.70 18.14 -9.02
C GLU A 33 5.20 16.70 -8.96
N GLN A 34 4.91 16.12 -10.11
CA GLN A 34 4.51 14.72 -10.15
C GLN A 34 5.62 13.81 -9.68
N GLY A 35 6.86 14.09 -10.08
CA GLY A 35 7.99 13.30 -9.64
C GLY A 35 8.19 13.38 -8.15
N ALA A 36 8.08 14.59 -7.59
CA ALA A 36 8.21 14.75 -6.14
C ALA A 36 7.11 13.99 -5.41
N TYR A 37 5.88 14.07 -5.90
CA TYR A 37 4.77 13.38 -5.25
C TYR A 37 4.99 11.87 -5.22
N ILE A 38 5.41 11.29 -6.34
CA ILE A 38 5.64 9.85 -6.39
C ILE A 38 6.75 9.42 -5.44
N LEU A 39 7.82 10.21 -5.38
CA LEU A 39 8.90 9.88 -4.46
C LEU A 39 8.46 9.95 -3.01
N LEU A 40 7.71 10.99 -2.66
CA LEU A 40 7.21 11.11 -1.29
C LEU A 40 6.17 10.04 -0.97
N TYR A 41 5.36 9.67 -1.97
CA TYR A 41 4.41 8.56 -1.80
C TYR A 41 5.16 7.29 -1.41
N CYS A 42 6.24 6.99 -2.11
CA CYS A 42 7.02 5.79 -1.81
C CYS A 42 7.62 5.85 -0.40
N HIS A 43 8.10 7.02 0.00
CA HIS A 43 8.64 7.17 1.34
C HIS A 43 7.55 7.00 2.39
N CYS A 44 6.37 7.54 2.15
CA CYS A 44 5.25 7.35 3.06
C CYS A 44 4.80 5.91 3.12
N TRP A 45 4.83 5.22 1.98
CA TRP A 45 4.47 3.80 1.98
C TRP A 45 5.43 2.99 2.83
N ARG A 46 6.72 3.29 2.68
CA ARG A 46 7.75 2.54 3.35
C ARG A 46 7.81 2.83 4.85
N GLY A 47 7.66 4.11 5.24
CA GLY A 47 7.86 4.53 6.61
C GLY A 47 6.63 5.05 7.32
N PHE A 48 5.47 4.96 6.69
CA PHE A 48 4.20 5.43 7.20
C PHE A 48 4.08 6.94 7.19
N ARG A 49 5.12 7.67 7.53
CA ARG A 49 5.07 9.12 7.59
C ARG A 49 6.47 9.68 7.39
N ILE A 50 6.54 10.93 7.01
CA ILE A 50 7.81 11.61 6.82
C ILE A 50 7.79 12.91 7.58
N GLU A 51 8.94 13.32 8.05
CA GLU A 51 9.06 14.54 8.83
C GLU A 51 8.82 15.75 7.93
N TYR A 52 8.01 16.69 8.41
CA TYR A 52 7.70 17.90 7.65
C TYR A 52 8.85 18.90 7.83
N ASP A 53 9.86 18.74 7.02
CA ASP A 53 11.07 19.55 7.06
C ASP A 53 11.56 19.68 5.63
N MET A 54 11.69 20.91 5.15
CA MET A 54 12.05 21.13 3.76
C MET A 54 13.39 20.53 3.38
N GLU A 55 14.35 20.52 4.31
CA GLU A 55 15.63 19.91 4.02
C GLU A 55 15.51 18.41 3.84
N ILE A 56 14.72 17.77 4.69
CA ILE A 56 14.50 16.35 4.58
C ILE A 56 13.76 16.03 3.29
N LEU A 57 12.73 16.82 2.97
CA LEU A 57 11.97 16.62 1.75
C LEU A 57 12.84 16.80 0.51
N SER A 58 13.76 17.76 0.54
CA SER A 58 14.63 17.96 -0.61
C SER A 58 15.54 16.74 -0.83
N LYS A 59 15.99 16.13 0.24
CA LYS A 59 16.82 14.93 0.13
C LYS A 59 15.98 13.74 -0.36
N MET A 60 14.77 13.62 0.13
CA MET A 60 13.89 12.53 -0.31
C MET A 60 13.55 12.64 -1.78
N CYS A 61 13.40 13.86 -2.27
CA CYS A 61 13.08 14.10 -3.67
C CYS A 61 14.33 14.27 -4.53
N ASN A 62 15.51 14.22 -3.91
CA ASN A 62 16.77 14.33 -4.62
C ASN A 62 16.83 15.63 -5.43
N CYS A 63 16.50 16.74 -4.80
CA CYS A 63 16.54 18.04 -5.44
C CYS A 63 17.05 19.08 -4.45
N ARG A 64 17.29 20.28 -4.97
CA ARG A 64 17.80 21.34 -4.13
C ARG A 64 16.72 21.90 -3.23
N LEU A 65 17.14 22.47 -2.11
CA LEU A 65 16.22 23.00 -1.14
C LEU A 65 15.31 24.08 -1.73
N ASP A 66 15.89 24.98 -2.53
CA ASP A 66 15.08 26.03 -3.14
C ASP A 66 14.06 25.45 -4.11
N LYS A 67 14.37 24.35 -4.76
CA LYS A 67 13.46 23.70 -5.68
C LYS A 67 12.28 23.07 -4.92
N ILE A 68 12.55 22.37 -3.83
CA ILE A 68 11.47 21.74 -3.10
C ILE A 68 10.54 22.79 -2.47
N LYS A 69 11.08 23.94 -2.11
CA LYS A 69 10.25 25.00 -1.55
C LYS A 69 9.26 25.53 -2.58
N LEU A 70 9.60 25.44 -3.86
CA LEU A 70 8.67 25.81 -4.92
C LEU A 70 7.70 24.70 -5.27
N ILE A 71 8.14 23.47 -5.19
CA ILE A 71 7.36 22.30 -5.59
C ILE A 71 6.34 21.91 -4.54
N PHE A 72 6.76 21.84 -3.29
CA PHE A 72 5.94 21.22 -2.24
C PHE A 72 4.59 21.92 -2.05
N PRO A 73 4.48 23.24 -2.10
CA PRO A 73 3.16 23.86 -1.93
C PRO A 73 2.13 23.40 -2.95
N LYS A 74 2.57 22.92 -4.10
CA LYS A 74 1.66 22.44 -5.13
C LYS A 74 1.12 21.05 -4.83
N ILE A 75 1.82 20.27 -4.02
CA ILE A 75 1.41 18.91 -3.70
C ILE A 75 1.06 18.73 -2.22
N GLU A 76 1.17 19.80 -1.45
CA GLU A 76 0.96 19.71 0.00
C GLU A 76 -0.45 19.24 0.35
N HIS A 77 -1.42 19.59 -0.47
CA HIS A 77 -2.81 19.22 -0.20
C HIS A 77 -3.05 17.71 -0.33
N LEU A 78 -2.11 16.99 -0.90
CA LEU A 78 -2.24 15.54 -1.04
C LEU A 78 -1.78 14.80 0.22
N PHE A 79 -1.33 15.53 1.22
CA PHE A 79 -0.82 14.97 2.46
C PHE A 79 -1.61 15.51 3.64
N ASP A 80 -1.76 14.67 4.66
CA ASP A 80 -2.24 15.10 5.96
C ASP A 80 -1.07 15.38 6.86
N LYS A 81 -1.30 16.23 7.86
CA LYS A 81 -0.25 16.57 8.82
C LYS A 81 -0.63 16.03 10.17
N GLU A 82 0.37 15.49 10.86
CA GLU A 82 0.18 14.90 12.18
C GLU A 82 1.28 15.40 13.10
N LYS A 83 0.92 15.76 14.32
CA LYS A 83 1.90 16.18 15.32
C LYS A 83 2.08 15.08 16.34
N ASP A 84 3.33 14.87 16.74
CA ASP A 84 3.59 13.91 17.79
C ASP A 84 3.59 14.62 19.16
N LYS A 85 3.96 13.86 20.19
CA LYS A 85 3.95 14.39 21.54
C LYS A 85 4.93 15.54 21.73
N ASN A 86 5.98 15.56 20.95
CA ASN A 86 7.00 16.60 21.05
C ASN A 86 6.68 17.81 20.20
N GLY A 87 5.54 17.81 19.54
CA GLY A 87 5.17 18.92 18.68
C GLY A 87 5.75 18.86 17.29
N LYS A 88 6.43 17.77 16.94
CA LYS A 88 7.01 17.62 15.63
C LYS A 88 5.92 17.26 14.63
N THR A 89 5.96 17.88 13.47
CA THR A 89 4.95 17.66 12.44
C THR A 89 5.43 16.63 11.43
N TYR A 90 4.54 15.74 11.05
CA TYR A 90 4.81 14.69 10.07
C TYR A 90 3.78 14.76 8.97
N LEU A 91 4.19 14.30 7.79
CA LEU A 91 3.30 14.21 6.64
C LEU A 91 2.90 12.77 6.42
N ILE A 92 1.62 12.59 6.14
CA ILE A 92 1.06 11.28 5.84
C ILE A 92 0.38 11.39 4.48
N CYS A 93 0.78 10.54 3.54
CA CYS A 93 0.17 10.56 2.21
C CYS A 93 -1.22 9.94 2.31
N LYS A 94 -2.24 10.72 1.98
CA LYS A 94 -3.62 10.25 2.09
C LYS A 94 -3.87 9.00 1.26
N GLN A 95 -3.39 9.00 0.03
CA GLN A 95 -3.65 7.89 -0.87
C GLN A 95 -2.89 6.64 -0.44
N ALA A 96 -1.67 6.81 0.08
CA ALA A 96 -0.91 5.67 0.58
C ALA A 96 -1.62 5.02 1.76
N GLU A 97 -2.22 5.82 2.63
CA GLU A 97 -2.96 5.28 3.76
C GLU A 97 -4.18 4.50 3.31
N GLU A 98 -4.90 5.02 2.33
CA GLU A 98 -6.06 4.32 1.80
C GLU A 98 -5.67 3.00 1.16
N GLU A 99 -4.60 3.02 0.38
CA GLU A 99 -4.13 1.82 -0.27
C GLU A 99 -3.70 0.78 0.76
N ARG A 100 -3.05 1.23 1.82
CA ARG A 100 -2.62 0.33 2.89
C ARG A 100 -3.80 -0.32 3.57
N LYS A 101 -4.85 0.47 3.82
CA LYS A 101 -6.06 -0.07 4.44
C LYS A 101 -6.72 -1.10 3.53
N GLU A 102 -6.80 -0.81 2.25
CA GLU A 102 -7.39 -1.74 1.30
C GLU A 102 -6.62 -3.04 1.22
N GLN A 103 -5.30 -2.94 1.20
CA GLN A 103 -4.48 -4.14 1.18
C GLN A 103 -4.70 -4.99 2.41
N LYS A 104 -4.84 -4.34 3.56
CA LYS A 104 -5.06 -5.06 4.80
C LYS A 104 -6.41 -5.78 4.77
N ILE A 105 -7.44 -5.10 4.29
CA ILE A 105 -8.76 -5.71 4.18
C ILE A 105 -8.73 -6.88 3.21
N ASN A 106 -8.12 -6.70 2.06
CA ASN A 106 -8.05 -7.76 1.06
C ASN A 106 -7.26 -8.96 1.56
N ARG A 107 -6.20 -8.71 2.32
CA ARG A 107 -5.42 -9.80 2.90
C ARG A 107 -6.26 -10.59 3.88
N LYS A 108 -7.04 -9.90 4.71
CA LYS A 108 -7.92 -10.57 5.65
C LYS A 108 -8.98 -11.39 4.92
N ARG A 109 -9.57 -10.82 3.87
CA ARG A 109 -10.57 -11.55 3.09
C ARG A 109 -10.00 -12.83 2.49
N ARG A 110 -8.80 -12.73 1.93
CA ARG A 110 -8.16 -13.91 1.34
C ARG A 110 -7.83 -14.94 2.40
N SER A 111 -7.39 -14.49 3.56
CA SER A 111 -7.07 -15.40 4.64
C SER A 111 -8.31 -16.15 5.11
N VAL A 112 -9.41 -15.43 5.30
CA VAL A 112 -10.66 -16.05 5.71
C VAL A 112 -11.18 -17.00 4.64
N ALA A 113 -11.16 -16.57 3.39
CA ALA A 113 -11.61 -17.43 2.30
C ALA A 113 -10.77 -18.68 2.19
N GLY A 114 -9.46 -18.56 2.40
CA GLY A 114 -8.59 -19.72 2.38
C GLY A 114 -8.91 -20.69 3.50
N ARG A 115 -9.14 -20.17 4.70
CA ARG A 115 -9.50 -21.04 5.82
C ARG A 115 -10.84 -21.72 5.60
N MET A 116 -11.80 -20.99 5.08
CA MET A 116 -13.11 -21.58 4.81
C MET A 116 -13.03 -22.63 3.72
N GLY A 117 -12.26 -22.35 2.69
CA GLY A 117 -12.06 -23.33 1.62
C GLY A 117 -11.40 -24.60 2.11
N ALA A 118 -10.37 -24.44 2.96
CA ALA A 118 -9.69 -25.60 3.51
C ALA A 118 -10.62 -26.38 4.40
N LYS A 119 -11.39 -25.69 5.23
CA LYS A 119 -12.33 -26.34 6.11
C LYS A 119 -13.37 -27.13 5.32
N LYS A 120 -13.85 -26.55 4.24
CA LYS A 120 -14.83 -27.23 3.41
C LYS A 120 -14.24 -28.49 2.80
N ARG A 121 -13.02 -28.40 2.28
CA ARG A 121 -12.39 -29.58 1.69
C ARG A 121 -12.22 -30.69 2.72
N TRP A 122 -11.79 -30.33 3.91
CA TRP A 122 -11.65 -31.33 4.96
C TRP A 122 -12.97 -31.98 5.30
N SER A 123 -14.05 -31.21 5.35
CA SER A 123 -15.35 -31.77 5.64
C SER A 123 -15.79 -32.73 4.55
N GLU A 124 -15.57 -32.37 3.33
CA GLU A 124 -15.94 -33.22 2.20
C GLU A 124 -15.13 -34.52 2.21
N ASP A 125 -13.85 -34.41 2.49
CA ASP A 125 -13.02 -35.58 2.55
C ASP A 125 -13.51 -36.53 3.64
N ASN A 126 -13.88 -35.99 4.78
CA ASN A 126 -14.38 -36.83 5.88
C ASN A 126 -15.69 -37.48 5.51
N LEU A 127 -16.53 -36.81 4.76
CA LEU A 127 -17.80 -37.38 4.37
C LEU A 127 -17.65 -38.48 3.33
N GLU A 128 -16.61 -38.40 2.51
CA GLU A 128 -16.42 -39.35 1.44
C GLU A 128 -15.48 -40.43 1.77
N GLU A 129 -15.46 -40.83 2.97
CA GLU A 129 -14.51 -41.84 3.26
C GLU A 129 -14.81 -43.14 2.64
N GLU A 130 -15.80 -43.43 2.06
CA GLU A 130 -15.94 -44.58 1.32
C GLU A 130 -15.27 -44.51 0.10
N PRO A 131 -14.99 -44.96 -0.29
CA PRO A 131 -14.47 -44.88 -1.20
C PRO A 131 -14.51 -44.85 -2.25
N PRO A 132 -14.46 -44.91 -2.28
CA PRO A 132 -14.32 -44.79 -3.10
C PRO A 132 -14.21 -44.61 -4.02
N LYS A 133 -14.30 -44.75 -4.18
CA LYS A 133 -14.06 -44.62 -4.87
C LYS A 133 -13.77 -44.15 -5.71
N SER A 134 -13.89 -44.27 -5.99
CA SER A 134 -13.53 -43.92 -6.64
C SER A 134 -13.08 -43.22 -7.34
N LYS A 135 -13.04 -43.16 -7.34
CA LYS A 135 -12.59 -42.60 -7.85
C LYS A 135 -11.73 -42.34 -8.45
N LYS A 136 -11.50 -42.59 -8.45
CA LYS A 136 -10.70 -42.62 -8.85
C LYS A 136 -10.40 -42.74 -9.74
N ASP A 137 -10.72 -42.93 -9.87
CA ASP A 137 -10.53 -43.12 -10.58
C ASP A 137 -10.63 -42.58 -11.42
N LYS A 138 -10.97 -42.54 -11.39
CA LYS A 138 -11.08 -42.03 -12.09
C LYS A 138 -10.57 -41.24 -12.67
N LYS A 139 -10.12 -41.05 -12.84
CA LYS A 139 -9.57 -40.45 -13.33
C LYS A 139 -8.92 -39.93 -13.87
N TRP A 140 -8.64 -39.94 -13.82
CA TRP A 140 -7.88 -39.61 -14.18
C TRP A 140 -7.69 -39.77 -14.85
N LYS A 141 -7.88 -40.08 -14.83
CA LYS A 141 -7.91 -40.25 -15.41
C LYS A 141 -7.86 -39.89 -15.81
#